data_57f63d15759d6840b051043d0dbd8e65
#
_entry.id   57f63d15759d6840b051043d0dbd8e65
#
_cell.length_a   1.000
_cell.length_b   1.000
_cell.length_c   1.000
_cell.angle_alpha   90.00
_cell.angle_beta   90.00
_cell.angle_gamma   90.00
#
_symmetry.space_group_name_H-M   'P 1'
#
loop_
_entity.id
_entity.type
_entity.pdbx_description
1 polymer ?
#
loop_
_entity_poly.entity_id
_entity_poly.type
_entity_poly.pdbx_seq_one_letter_code
_entity_poly.pdbx_strand_id
1 'polypeptide(L)'
;MIDLAILIILSLCVLAGYYRGTIYAAINTGVTVLALLIALLMIPAAAGVIKHSDRLYKGMLYYFEGYEYVSATSVEQVHTPANAVSDGDLKTIVNNANMPIPMGDAVQKNIRRLAYQEKGIVTLGDYFNQTIVDVVINILSMFGIFVVLRLIMGWTLRIIDSSFEGFPVMNRYDAVFSCGIGFLHGVLLVYTLFLLVPVALTVVPRLETFLNESLLGGFFYHVNPLLHLIPMT
;
A
#
# COMPACT_ATOMS: atom_id res chain seq x y z
N MET A 1 0.08 -12.13 17.05
CA MET A 1 1.49 -11.72 16.80
C MET A 1 1.58 -10.37 16.07
N ILE A 2 0.74 -10.12 15.07
CA ILE A 2 0.70 -8.83 14.33
C ILE A 2 0.43 -7.65 15.26
N ASP A 3 -0.55 -7.76 16.18
CA ASP A 3 -0.87 -6.71 17.15
C ASP A 3 0.35 -6.30 17.99
N LEU A 4 1.14 -7.28 18.43
CA LEU A 4 2.35 -7.01 19.22
C LEU A 4 3.39 -6.22 18.40
N ALA A 5 3.58 -6.58 17.13
CA ALA A 5 4.49 -5.85 16.24
C ALA A 5 4.05 -4.40 16.03
N ILE A 6 2.73 -4.18 15.81
CA ILE A 6 2.16 -2.83 15.69
C ILE A 6 2.38 -2.03 16.98
N LEU A 7 2.08 -2.61 18.14
CA LEU A 7 2.28 -1.95 19.44
C LEU A 7 3.75 -1.59 19.69
N ILE A 8 4.68 -2.47 19.31
CA ILE A 8 6.12 -2.19 19.41
C ILE A 8 6.49 -0.99 18.53
N ILE A 9 6.04 -0.96 17.27
CA ILE A 9 6.33 0.17 16.35
C ILE A 9 5.77 1.47 16.91
N LEU A 10 4.51 1.49 17.34
CA LEU A 10 3.87 2.67 17.93
C LEU A 10 4.62 3.14 19.18
N SER A 11 4.96 2.21 20.08
CA SER A 11 5.69 2.52 21.31
C SER A 11 7.08 3.10 21.04
N LEU A 12 7.81 2.53 20.09
CA LEU A 12 9.13 3.05 19.70
C LEU A 12 9.03 4.45 19.09
N CYS A 13 8.00 4.73 18.28
CA CYS A 13 7.77 6.07 17.71
C CYS A 13 7.40 7.09 18.80
N VAL A 14 6.58 6.72 19.76
CA VAL A 14 6.23 7.58 20.92
C VAL A 14 7.48 7.87 21.76
N LEU A 15 8.27 6.84 22.08
CA LEU A 15 9.52 7.01 22.82
C LEU A 15 10.52 7.89 22.06
N ALA A 16 10.67 7.68 20.76
CA ALA A 16 11.53 8.51 19.93
C ALA A 16 11.08 9.98 19.92
N GLY A 17 9.77 10.23 19.87
CA GLY A 17 9.20 11.58 20.01
C GLY A 17 9.53 12.18 21.38
N TYR A 18 9.29 11.44 22.45
CA TYR A 18 9.55 11.87 23.82
C TYR A 18 11.01 12.31 24.04
N TYR A 19 11.97 11.48 23.59
CA TYR A 19 13.40 11.76 23.80
C TYR A 19 13.96 12.88 22.91
N ARG A 20 13.37 13.12 21.74
CA ARG A 20 13.86 14.11 20.77
C ARG A 20 13.14 15.45 20.81
N GLY A 21 12.02 15.53 21.53
CA GLY A 21 11.22 16.74 21.68
C GLY A 21 10.27 17.01 20.50
N THR A 22 9.35 17.97 20.73
CA THR A 22 8.23 18.26 19.83
C THR A 22 8.67 18.73 18.45
N ILE A 23 9.70 19.61 18.38
CA ILE A 23 10.15 20.19 17.10
C ILE A 23 10.70 19.09 16.19
N TYR A 24 11.57 18.25 16.70
CA TYR A 24 12.12 17.16 15.92
C TYR A 24 11.04 16.16 15.51
N ALA A 25 10.13 15.79 16.41
CA ALA A 25 9.02 14.90 16.12
C ALA A 25 8.12 15.47 15.00
N ALA A 26 7.82 16.78 15.04
CA ALA A 26 7.01 17.46 14.03
C ALA A 26 7.71 17.48 12.65
N ILE A 27 8.99 17.85 12.61
CA ILE A 27 9.77 17.86 11.37
C ILE A 27 9.87 16.45 10.79
N ASN A 28 10.19 15.45 11.62
CA ASN A 28 10.30 14.06 11.20
C ASN A 28 8.98 13.50 10.64
N THR A 29 7.85 13.85 11.27
CA THR A 29 6.51 13.48 10.79
C THR A 29 6.19 14.19 9.47
N GLY A 30 6.47 15.51 9.39
CA GLY A 30 6.30 16.30 8.17
C GLY A 30 7.10 15.74 6.99
N VAL A 31 8.35 15.37 7.22
CA VAL A 31 9.21 14.72 6.22
C VAL A 31 8.63 13.37 5.77
N THR A 32 8.05 12.59 6.68
CA THR A 32 7.39 11.33 6.34
C THR A 32 6.16 11.56 5.46
N VAL A 33 5.32 12.53 5.81
CA VAL A 33 4.16 12.93 4.99
C VAL A 33 4.61 13.41 3.61
N LEU A 34 5.63 14.27 3.56
CA LEU A 34 6.18 14.77 2.29
C LEU A 34 6.73 13.64 1.42
N ALA A 35 7.47 12.70 2.01
CA ALA A 35 7.99 11.53 1.30
C ALA A 35 6.84 10.66 0.73
N LEU A 36 5.75 10.47 1.48
CA LEU A 36 4.56 9.75 1.01
C LEU A 36 3.87 10.46 -0.15
N LEU A 37 3.70 11.79 -0.06
CA LEU A 37 3.10 12.58 -1.13
C LEU A 37 3.94 12.54 -2.42
N ILE A 38 5.26 12.70 -2.31
CA ILE A 38 6.16 12.58 -3.46
C ILE A 38 6.12 11.16 -4.03
N ALA A 39 6.16 10.13 -3.18
CA ALA A 39 6.07 8.75 -3.62
C ALA A 39 4.77 8.48 -4.40
N LEU A 40 3.63 9.00 -3.91
CA LEU A 40 2.34 8.89 -4.59
C LEU A 40 2.36 9.54 -5.97
N LEU A 41 2.91 10.74 -6.09
CA LEU A 41 3.02 11.47 -7.36
C LEU A 41 3.97 10.79 -8.35
N MET A 42 4.98 10.10 -7.87
CA MET A 42 5.99 9.42 -8.69
C MET A 42 5.63 7.98 -9.08
N ILE A 43 4.51 7.43 -8.59
CA ILE A 43 4.07 6.07 -8.96
C ILE A 43 4.09 5.84 -10.47
N PRO A 44 3.47 6.71 -11.33
CA PRO A 44 3.41 6.44 -12.76
C PRO A 44 4.79 6.37 -13.40
N ALA A 45 5.74 7.19 -12.95
CA ALA A 45 7.11 7.19 -13.48
C ALA A 45 7.84 5.89 -13.10
N ALA A 46 7.80 5.48 -11.84
CA ALA A 46 8.49 4.27 -11.39
C ALA A 46 7.81 2.99 -11.91
N ALA A 47 6.49 2.93 -11.88
CA ALA A 47 5.74 1.81 -12.47
C ALA A 47 6.01 1.70 -13.97
N GLY A 48 6.13 2.83 -14.69
CA GLY A 48 6.51 2.87 -16.10
C GLY A 48 7.85 2.18 -16.36
N VAL A 49 8.87 2.43 -15.53
CA VAL A 49 10.18 1.75 -15.66
C VAL A 49 10.06 0.24 -15.55
N ILE A 50 9.25 -0.24 -14.57
CA ILE A 50 9.04 -1.69 -14.36
C ILE A 50 8.26 -2.28 -15.55
N LYS A 51 7.17 -1.61 -15.96
CA LYS A 51 6.30 -2.07 -17.06
C LYS A 51 7.02 -2.08 -18.44
N HIS A 52 8.00 -1.22 -18.66
CA HIS A 52 8.82 -1.22 -19.88
C HIS A 52 9.92 -2.30 -19.87
N SER A 53 10.22 -2.91 -18.72
CA SER A 53 11.16 -4.01 -18.63
C SER A 53 10.45 -5.35 -18.87
N ASP A 54 10.51 -5.85 -20.13
CA ASP A 54 9.88 -7.12 -20.53
C ASP A 54 10.17 -8.29 -19.57
N ARG A 55 11.40 -8.37 -19.06
CA ARG A 55 11.82 -9.45 -18.15
C ARG A 55 11.12 -9.34 -16.80
N LEU A 56 11.07 -8.13 -16.21
CA LEU A 56 10.44 -7.92 -14.91
C LEU A 56 8.93 -8.07 -15.02
N TYR A 57 8.33 -7.48 -16.03
CA TYR A 57 6.88 -7.51 -16.21
C TYR A 57 6.35 -8.92 -16.48
N LYS A 58 6.97 -9.67 -17.39
CA LYS A 58 6.61 -11.08 -17.65
C LYS A 58 6.84 -11.97 -16.44
N GLY A 59 7.91 -11.72 -15.67
CA GLY A 59 8.13 -12.40 -14.40
C GLY A 59 6.99 -12.14 -13.40
N MET A 60 6.53 -10.89 -13.27
CA MET A 60 5.42 -10.56 -12.38
C MET A 60 4.10 -11.20 -12.84
N LEU A 61 3.80 -11.19 -14.14
CA LEU A 61 2.63 -11.89 -14.70
C LEU A 61 2.64 -13.39 -14.43
N TYR A 62 3.83 -13.99 -14.33
CA TYR A 62 3.97 -15.43 -14.02
C TYR A 62 3.75 -15.73 -12.53
N TYR A 63 4.23 -14.88 -11.62
CA TYR A 63 4.14 -15.10 -10.17
C TYR A 63 2.82 -14.63 -9.55
N PHE A 64 2.14 -13.67 -10.14
CA PHE A 64 0.88 -13.13 -9.64
C PHE A 64 -0.29 -13.60 -10.52
N GLU A 65 -0.62 -14.89 -10.43
CA GLU A 65 -1.67 -15.49 -11.24
C GLU A 65 -3.08 -15.06 -10.77
N GLY A 66 -3.64 -14.07 -11.45
CA GLY A 66 -5.01 -13.60 -11.19
C GLY A 66 -6.11 -14.60 -11.60
N TYR A 67 -5.77 -15.61 -12.41
CA TYR A 67 -6.70 -16.66 -12.83
C TYR A 67 -7.29 -17.46 -11.67
N GLU A 68 -6.53 -17.68 -10.60
CA GLU A 68 -6.99 -18.42 -9.42
C GLU A 68 -8.22 -17.77 -8.77
N TYR A 69 -8.28 -16.44 -8.75
CA TYR A 69 -9.40 -15.69 -8.17
C TYR A 69 -10.69 -15.85 -8.98
N VAL A 70 -10.61 -15.98 -10.30
CA VAL A 70 -11.78 -16.22 -11.15
C VAL A 70 -12.16 -17.69 -11.12
N SER A 71 -11.19 -18.60 -11.16
CA SER A 71 -11.43 -20.05 -11.15
C SER A 71 -12.06 -20.54 -9.85
N ALA A 72 -11.84 -19.84 -8.73
CA ALA A 72 -12.50 -20.11 -7.46
C ALA A 72 -14.02 -19.89 -7.52
N THR A 73 -14.51 -19.05 -8.45
CA THR A 73 -15.94 -18.80 -8.65
C THR A 73 -16.54 -19.70 -9.74
N SER A 74 -15.88 -19.85 -10.87
CA SER A 74 -16.30 -20.74 -11.97
C SER A 74 -15.20 -20.79 -13.04
N VAL A 75 -14.73 -21.99 -13.37
CA VAL A 75 -13.72 -22.21 -14.43
C VAL A 75 -14.23 -21.71 -15.80
N GLU A 76 -15.53 -21.84 -16.07
CA GLU A 76 -16.15 -21.39 -17.32
C GLU A 76 -16.08 -19.88 -17.50
N GLN A 77 -16.14 -19.11 -16.40
CA GLN A 77 -16.14 -17.65 -16.45
C GLN A 77 -14.75 -17.06 -16.77
N VAL A 78 -13.66 -17.80 -16.57
CA VAL A 78 -12.30 -17.34 -16.88
C VAL A 78 -12.15 -16.91 -18.33
N HIS A 79 -12.75 -17.68 -19.24
CA HIS A 79 -12.66 -17.45 -20.70
C HIS A 79 -13.77 -16.55 -21.24
N THR A 80 -14.71 -16.11 -20.40
CA THR A 80 -15.78 -15.21 -20.83
C THR A 80 -15.21 -13.87 -21.26
N PRO A 81 -15.63 -13.31 -22.41
CA PRO A 81 -15.22 -11.97 -22.81
C PRO A 81 -15.67 -10.93 -21.78
N ALA A 82 -14.76 -10.04 -21.36
CA ALA A 82 -15.01 -9.05 -20.32
C ALA A 82 -16.18 -8.09 -20.65
N ASN A 83 -16.42 -7.83 -21.94
CA ASN A 83 -17.53 -7.01 -22.43
C ASN A 83 -18.90 -7.74 -22.44
N ALA A 84 -18.92 -9.05 -22.26
CA ALA A 84 -20.15 -9.85 -22.23
C ALA A 84 -20.73 -10.04 -20.82
N VAL A 85 -19.96 -9.64 -19.77
CA VAL A 85 -20.36 -9.79 -18.38
C VAL A 85 -21.22 -8.60 -17.94
N SER A 86 -22.40 -8.88 -17.38
CA SER A 86 -23.25 -7.82 -16.84
C SER A 86 -22.65 -7.19 -15.59
N ASP A 87 -23.00 -5.94 -15.28
CA ASP A 87 -22.52 -5.24 -14.07
C ASP A 87 -22.89 -5.98 -12.77
N GLY A 88 -24.04 -6.65 -12.74
CA GLY A 88 -24.50 -7.44 -11.60
C GLY A 88 -23.65 -8.70 -11.39
N ASP A 89 -23.40 -9.43 -12.48
CA ASP A 89 -22.60 -10.65 -12.46
C ASP A 89 -21.14 -10.31 -12.11
N LEU A 90 -20.59 -9.24 -12.70
CA LEU A 90 -19.24 -8.78 -12.40
C LEU A 90 -19.05 -8.48 -10.91
N LYS A 91 -20.01 -7.76 -10.31
CA LYS A 91 -19.97 -7.47 -8.87
C LYS A 91 -19.99 -8.74 -8.03
N THR A 92 -20.81 -9.72 -8.43
CA THR A 92 -20.93 -11.02 -7.75
C THR A 92 -19.63 -11.81 -7.87
N ILE A 93 -19.03 -11.86 -9.07
CA ILE A 93 -17.75 -12.54 -9.32
C ILE A 93 -16.63 -11.92 -8.48
N VAL A 94 -16.51 -10.58 -8.48
CA VAL A 94 -15.47 -9.87 -7.73
C VAL A 94 -15.62 -10.06 -6.21
N ASN A 95 -16.87 -10.03 -5.69
CA ASN A 95 -17.14 -10.25 -4.28
C ASN A 95 -16.81 -11.71 -3.86
N ASN A 96 -17.16 -12.69 -4.70
CA ASN A 96 -16.86 -14.09 -4.40
C ASN A 96 -15.38 -14.44 -4.53
N ALA A 97 -14.64 -13.69 -5.34
CA ALA A 97 -13.21 -13.87 -5.51
C ALA A 97 -12.38 -13.50 -4.27
N ASN A 98 -12.97 -12.78 -3.29
CA ASN A 98 -12.34 -12.39 -2.02
C ASN A 98 -10.89 -11.84 -2.20
N MET A 99 -10.74 -10.89 -3.13
CA MET A 99 -9.43 -10.33 -3.46
C MET A 99 -8.93 -9.34 -2.40
N PRO A 100 -7.61 -9.25 -2.19
CA PRO A 100 -7.02 -8.22 -1.32
C PRO A 100 -7.38 -6.79 -1.75
N ILE A 101 -7.57 -5.90 -0.77
CA ILE A 101 -7.79 -4.47 -1.02
C ILE A 101 -6.50 -3.85 -1.61
N PRO A 102 -6.54 -3.02 -2.68
CA PRO A 102 -7.72 -2.53 -3.42
C PRO A 102 -8.00 -3.29 -4.72
N MET A 103 -7.55 -4.53 -4.86
CA MET A 103 -7.55 -5.27 -6.14
C MET A 103 -8.94 -5.54 -6.69
N GLY A 104 -9.90 -5.87 -5.82
CA GLY A 104 -11.29 -6.09 -6.25
C GLY A 104 -11.92 -4.88 -6.91
N ASP A 105 -11.79 -3.70 -6.29
CA ASP A 105 -12.29 -2.45 -6.84
C ASP A 105 -11.57 -2.09 -8.15
N ALA A 106 -10.26 -2.34 -8.21
CA ALA A 106 -9.45 -2.11 -9.40
C ALA A 106 -9.93 -2.97 -10.58
N VAL A 107 -10.15 -4.27 -10.35
CA VAL A 107 -10.65 -5.20 -11.38
C VAL A 107 -12.01 -4.76 -11.89
N GLN A 108 -12.94 -4.47 -10.99
CA GLN A 108 -14.29 -4.02 -11.38
C GLN A 108 -14.23 -2.74 -12.24
N LYS A 109 -13.40 -1.77 -11.84
CA LYS A 109 -13.23 -0.51 -12.56
C LYS A 109 -12.57 -0.69 -13.93
N ASN A 110 -11.56 -1.54 -14.02
CA ASN A 110 -10.81 -1.77 -15.26
C ASN A 110 -11.63 -2.55 -16.28
N ILE A 111 -12.44 -3.53 -15.85
CA ILE A 111 -13.37 -4.25 -16.74
C ILE A 111 -14.46 -3.31 -17.27
N ARG A 112 -15.10 -2.52 -16.41
CA ARG A 112 -16.14 -1.56 -16.84
C ARG A 112 -15.63 -0.53 -17.85
N ARG A 113 -14.36 -0.15 -17.76
CA ARG A 113 -13.73 0.82 -18.67
C ARG A 113 -13.08 0.17 -19.87
N LEU A 114 -13.05 -1.15 -19.95
CA LEU A 114 -12.30 -1.92 -20.95
C LEU A 114 -10.84 -1.43 -21.05
N ALA A 115 -10.21 -1.18 -19.89
CA ALA A 115 -8.95 -0.48 -19.76
C ALA A 115 -7.77 -1.14 -20.52
N TYR A 116 -7.89 -2.43 -20.84
CA TYR A 116 -6.83 -3.19 -21.52
C TYR A 116 -7.22 -3.65 -22.92
N GLN A 117 -8.32 -3.14 -23.47
CA GLN A 117 -8.79 -3.53 -24.82
C GLN A 117 -7.75 -3.24 -25.91
N GLU A 118 -7.06 -2.09 -25.82
CA GLU A 118 -6.01 -1.72 -26.77
C GLU A 118 -4.79 -2.65 -26.71
N LYS A 119 -4.59 -3.36 -25.59
CA LYS A 119 -3.53 -4.36 -25.41
C LYS A 119 -3.94 -5.75 -25.91
N GLY A 120 -5.13 -5.90 -26.50
CA GLY A 120 -5.65 -7.18 -26.98
C GLY A 120 -6.12 -8.12 -25.87
N ILE A 121 -6.28 -7.61 -24.64
CA ILE A 121 -6.82 -8.38 -23.50
C ILE A 121 -8.34 -8.39 -23.60
N VAL A 122 -8.90 -9.60 -23.69
CA VAL A 122 -10.32 -9.78 -23.96
C VAL A 122 -11.03 -10.56 -22.88
N THR A 123 -10.39 -11.57 -22.27
CA THR A 123 -11.04 -12.47 -21.32
C THR A 123 -11.07 -11.91 -19.90
N LEU A 124 -12.03 -12.37 -19.11
CA LEU A 124 -12.18 -11.98 -17.72
C LEU A 124 -10.92 -12.36 -16.91
N GLY A 125 -10.42 -13.56 -17.09
CA GLY A 125 -9.18 -14.03 -16.42
C GLY A 125 -7.98 -13.17 -16.73
N ASP A 126 -7.80 -12.77 -18.00
CA ASP A 126 -6.69 -11.87 -18.38
C ASP A 126 -6.83 -10.49 -17.75
N TYR A 127 -8.06 -9.95 -17.64
CA TYR A 127 -8.29 -8.68 -16.94
C TYR A 127 -7.95 -8.75 -15.45
N PHE A 128 -8.32 -9.84 -14.77
CA PHE A 128 -7.97 -10.07 -13.38
C PHE A 128 -6.46 -10.12 -13.22
N ASN A 129 -5.79 -10.97 -14.00
CA ASN A 129 -4.34 -11.12 -13.94
C ASN A 129 -3.61 -9.79 -14.19
N GLN A 130 -3.96 -9.10 -15.27
CA GLN A 130 -3.36 -7.83 -15.64
C GLN A 130 -3.57 -6.75 -14.57
N THR A 131 -4.79 -6.66 -14.01
CA THR A 131 -5.10 -5.67 -12.97
C THR A 131 -4.34 -5.94 -11.69
N ILE A 132 -4.26 -7.20 -11.23
CA ILE A 132 -3.52 -7.55 -10.01
C ILE A 132 -2.05 -7.19 -10.17
N VAL A 133 -1.43 -7.53 -11.30
CA VAL A 133 -0.03 -7.20 -11.56
C VAL A 133 0.18 -5.68 -11.60
N ASP A 134 -0.70 -4.93 -12.25
CA ASP A 134 -0.59 -3.47 -12.31
C ASP A 134 -0.71 -2.83 -10.93
N VAL A 135 -1.64 -3.30 -10.09
CA VAL A 135 -1.78 -2.82 -8.69
C VAL A 135 -0.56 -3.17 -7.85
N VAL A 136 -0.05 -4.40 -7.96
CA VAL A 136 1.18 -4.83 -7.26
C VAL A 136 2.37 -3.95 -7.66
N ILE A 137 2.57 -3.68 -8.95
CA ILE A 137 3.64 -2.81 -9.44
C ILE A 137 3.50 -1.41 -8.85
N ASN A 138 2.28 -0.86 -8.82
CA ASN A 138 2.03 0.48 -8.28
C ASN A 138 2.30 0.53 -6.75
N ILE A 139 1.91 -0.49 -5.99
CA ILE A 139 2.21 -0.61 -4.55
C ILE A 139 3.72 -0.68 -4.32
N LEU A 140 4.41 -1.57 -5.02
CA LEU A 140 5.86 -1.73 -4.88
C LEU A 140 6.62 -0.48 -5.31
N SER A 141 6.16 0.21 -6.36
CA SER A 141 6.72 1.49 -6.80
C SER A 141 6.57 2.56 -5.73
N MET A 142 5.37 2.74 -5.18
CA MET A 142 5.12 3.70 -4.10
C MET A 142 5.98 3.41 -2.88
N PHE A 143 5.99 2.16 -2.42
CA PHE A 143 6.76 1.75 -1.25
C PHE A 143 8.28 1.93 -1.48
N GLY A 144 8.79 1.52 -2.63
CA GLY A 144 10.21 1.66 -3.00
C GLY A 144 10.66 3.12 -3.03
N ILE A 145 9.88 4.00 -3.68
CA ILE A 145 10.17 5.44 -3.71
C ILE A 145 10.13 6.03 -2.30
N PHE A 146 9.10 5.68 -1.52
CA PHE A 146 8.98 6.13 -0.13
C PHE A 146 10.21 5.77 0.69
N VAL A 147 10.67 4.52 0.63
CA VAL A 147 11.86 4.05 1.36
C VAL A 147 13.10 4.84 0.96
N VAL A 148 13.34 5.01 -0.34
CA VAL A 148 14.49 5.78 -0.85
C VAL A 148 14.45 7.23 -0.37
N LEU A 149 13.30 7.91 -0.55
CA LEU A 149 13.14 9.29 -0.10
C LEU A 149 13.30 9.41 1.42
N ARG A 150 12.74 8.47 2.16
CA ARG A 150 12.81 8.47 3.63
C ARG A 150 14.24 8.28 4.14
N LEU A 151 15.03 7.45 3.46
CA LEU A 151 16.45 7.28 3.79
C LEU A 151 17.23 8.56 3.50
N ILE A 152 17.07 9.16 2.33
CA ILE A 152 17.76 10.41 1.94
C ILE A 152 17.38 11.55 2.90
N MET A 153 16.08 11.79 3.08
CA MET A 153 15.60 12.86 3.95
C MET A 153 15.94 12.63 5.42
N GLY A 154 15.91 11.36 5.87
CA GLY A 154 16.33 11.00 7.23
C GLY A 154 17.81 11.26 7.50
N TRP A 155 18.64 11.04 6.50
CA TRP A 155 20.07 11.36 6.56
C TRP A 155 20.30 12.86 6.65
N THR A 156 19.61 13.64 5.83
CA THR A 156 19.64 15.11 5.86
C THR A 156 19.22 15.65 7.23
N LEU A 157 18.12 15.11 7.80
CA LEU A 157 17.67 15.51 9.13
C LEU A 157 18.71 15.27 10.23
N ARG A 158 19.47 14.15 10.18
CA ARG A 158 20.53 13.88 11.16
C ARG A 158 21.65 14.90 11.12
N ILE A 159 21.99 15.43 9.93
CA ILE A 159 23.01 16.47 9.77
C ILE A 159 22.54 17.79 10.37
N ILE A 160 21.26 18.09 10.24
CA ILE A 160 20.65 19.35 10.72
C ILE A 160 20.32 19.29 12.22
N ASP A 161 20.02 18.11 12.77
CA ASP A 161 19.58 17.88 14.16
C ASP A 161 20.55 18.47 15.21
N SER A 162 21.85 18.50 14.91
CA SER A 162 22.86 19.13 15.76
C SER A 162 22.72 20.64 15.90
N SER A 163 21.86 21.28 15.11
CA SER A 163 21.69 22.74 15.03
C SER A 163 20.42 23.24 15.68
N PHE A 164 19.53 22.35 16.14
CA PHE A 164 18.27 22.77 16.77
C PHE A 164 18.43 22.90 18.28
N GLU A 165 18.60 24.13 18.76
CA GLU A 165 18.40 24.46 20.16
C GLU A 165 16.88 24.54 20.44
N GLY A 166 16.44 23.92 21.56
CA GLY A 166 15.01 23.84 21.89
C GLY A 166 14.36 25.21 22.08
N PHE A 167 13.12 25.36 21.63
CA PHE A 167 12.32 26.58 21.85
C PHE A 167 11.89 26.68 23.33
N PRO A 168 12.27 27.73 24.08
CA PRO A 168 12.01 27.83 25.52
C PRO A 168 10.51 27.89 25.88
N VAL A 169 9.63 28.25 24.95
CA VAL A 169 8.19 28.39 25.17
C VAL A 169 7.46 27.04 25.33
N MET A 170 8.03 25.94 24.83
CA MET A 170 7.39 24.62 24.82
C MET A 170 7.76 23.71 26.00
N ASN A 171 8.68 24.12 26.86
CA ASN A 171 9.27 23.26 27.91
C ASN A 171 8.24 22.59 28.87
N ARG A 172 7.07 23.19 29.10
CA ARG A 172 6.08 22.65 30.06
C ARG A 172 5.22 21.52 29.51
N TYR A 173 4.94 21.55 28.20
CA TYR A 173 4.07 20.59 27.52
C TYR A 173 4.79 19.79 26.45
N ASP A 174 6.09 19.98 26.32
CA ASP A 174 6.89 19.38 25.25
C ASP A 174 6.78 17.85 25.23
N ALA A 175 6.82 17.21 26.41
CA ALA A 175 6.67 15.77 26.52
C ALA A 175 5.33 15.23 26.01
N VAL A 176 4.23 15.94 26.27
CA VAL A 176 2.89 15.48 25.84
C VAL A 176 2.72 15.66 24.33
N PHE A 177 3.12 16.82 23.80
CA PHE A 177 3.04 17.10 22.37
C PHE A 177 3.95 16.20 21.55
N SER A 178 5.19 15.98 22.02
CA SER A 178 6.16 15.10 21.35
C SER A 178 5.71 13.65 21.33
N CYS A 179 5.11 13.14 22.41
CA CYS A 179 4.50 11.80 22.42
C CYS A 179 3.33 11.69 21.43
N GLY A 180 2.43 12.71 21.41
CA GLY A 180 1.30 12.73 20.47
C GLY A 180 1.74 12.73 19.01
N ILE A 181 2.72 13.57 18.66
CA ILE A 181 3.28 13.61 17.30
C ILE A 181 4.02 12.32 16.97
N GLY A 182 4.77 11.77 17.93
CA GLY A 182 5.43 10.46 17.79
C GLY A 182 4.44 9.33 17.53
N PHE A 183 3.28 9.34 18.21
CA PHE A 183 2.20 8.39 17.95
C PHE A 183 1.63 8.54 16.53
N LEU A 184 1.34 9.77 16.08
CA LEU A 184 0.88 10.03 14.70
C LEU A 184 1.91 9.56 13.67
N HIS A 185 3.20 9.80 13.93
CA HIS A 185 4.28 9.29 13.09
C HIS A 185 4.26 7.76 13.01
N GLY A 186 4.09 7.09 14.15
CA GLY A 186 3.98 5.63 14.23
C GLY A 186 2.80 5.09 13.43
N VAL A 187 1.63 5.73 13.52
CA VAL A 187 0.43 5.38 12.74
C VAL A 187 0.70 5.49 11.24
N LEU A 188 1.35 6.56 10.78
CA LEU A 188 1.73 6.73 9.38
C LEU A 188 2.70 5.64 8.90
N LEU A 189 3.68 5.27 9.72
CA LEU A 189 4.60 4.18 9.40
C LEU A 189 3.90 2.84 9.32
N VAL A 190 2.98 2.54 10.24
CA VAL A 190 2.18 1.31 10.19
C VAL A 190 1.33 1.27 8.92
N TYR A 191 0.60 2.34 8.56
CA TYR A 191 -0.13 2.40 7.29
C TYR A 191 0.77 2.18 6.08
N THR A 192 1.99 2.74 6.10
CA THR A 192 2.96 2.56 5.01
C THR A 192 3.45 1.11 4.91
N LEU A 193 3.71 0.44 6.04
CA LEU A 193 4.08 -0.99 6.04
C LEU A 193 2.93 -1.87 5.56
N PHE A 194 1.69 -1.51 5.92
CA PHE A 194 0.49 -2.23 5.51
C PHE A 194 0.15 -2.06 4.02
N LEU A 195 0.82 -1.16 3.28
CA LEU A 195 0.79 -1.17 1.81
C LEU A 195 1.29 -2.48 1.20
N LEU A 196 2.20 -3.17 1.87
CA LEU A 196 2.73 -4.45 1.39
C LEU A 196 1.80 -5.64 1.67
N VAL A 197 0.80 -5.49 2.53
CA VAL A 197 -0.11 -6.59 2.89
C VAL A 197 -0.86 -7.16 1.68
N PRO A 198 -1.45 -6.36 0.76
CA PRO A 198 -2.08 -6.91 -0.44
C PRO A 198 -1.12 -7.74 -1.29
N VAL A 199 0.12 -7.27 -1.44
CA VAL A 199 1.16 -7.99 -2.19
C VAL A 199 1.52 -9.30 -1.49
N ALA A 200 1.64 -9.28 -0.17
CA ALA A 200 1.92 -10.49 0.61
C ALA A 200 0.76 -11.51 0.55
N LEU A 201 -0.48 -11.05 0.56
CA LEU A 201 -1.67 -11.89 0.46
C LEU A 201 -1.80 -12.59 -0.91
N THR A 202 -1.38 -11.93 -2.00
CA THR A 202 -1.37 -12.57 -3.33
C THR A 202 -0.33 -13.68 -3.45
N VAL A 203 0.76 -13.62 -2.68
CA VAL A 203 1.82 -14.64 -2.70
C VAL A 203 1.55 -15.72 -1.64
N VAL A 204 1.02 -15.33 -0.49
CA VAL A 204 0.80 -16.23 0.67
C VAL A 204 -0.62 -16.01 1.22
N PRO A 205 -1.64 -16.63 0.62
CA PRO A 205 -3.05 -16.44 1.04
C PRO A 205 -3.32 -16.78 2.52
N ARG A 206 -2.52 -17.69 3.10
CA ARG A 206 -2.63 -18.06 4.53
C ARG A 206 -2.43 -16.88 5.49
N LEU A 207 -1.79 -15.80 5.07
CA LEU A 207 -1.64 -14.60 5.88
C LEU A 207 -2.97 -13.93 6.20
N GLU A 208 -4.01 -14.15 5.39
CA GLU A 208 -5.35 -13.61 5.63
C GLU A 208 -5.92 -14.09 6.97
N THR A 209 -5.73 -15.37 7.32
CA THR A 209 -6.18 -15.92 8.61
C THR A 209 -5.52 -15.17 9.77
N PHE A 210 -4.21 -14.98 9.72
CA PHE A 210 -3.48 -14.25 10.77
C PHE A 210 -3.88 -12.78 10.85
N LEU A 211 -4.22 -12.18 9.72
CA LEU A 211 -4.68 -10.79 9.66
C LEU A 211 -6.07 -10.64 10.29
N ASN A 212 -6.98 -11.56 9.97
CA ASN A 212 -8.36 -11.57 10.49
C ASN A 212 -8.42 -11.90 11.99
N GLU A 213 -7.48 -12.69 12.52
CA GLU A 213 -7.34 -12.96 13.96
C GLU A 213 -6.73 -11.78 14.72
N SER A 214 -6.13 -10.79 14.04
CA SER A 214 -5.47 -9.63 14.62
C SER A 214 -6.40 -8.42 14.62
N LEU A 215 -6.70 -7.87 15.80
CA LEU A 215 -7.59 -6.71 15.93
C LEU A 215 -6.99 -5.45 15.27
N LEU A 216 -5.73 -5.13 15.62
CA LEU A 216 -5.05 -3.97 15.06
C LEU A 216 -4.64 -4.21 13.61
N GLY A 217 -4.22 -5.45 13.27
CA GLY A 217 -3.88 -5.82 11.90
C GLY A 217 -5.05 -5.63 10.96
N GLY A 218 -6.23 -6.16 11.32
CA GLY A 218 -7.46 -5.96 10.55
C GLY A 218 -7.83 -4.49 10.43
N PHE A 219 -7.77 -3.72 11.54
CA PHE A 219 -8.06 -2.29 11.51
C PHE A 219 -7.12 -1.53 10.56
N PHE A 220 -5.80 -1.68 10.71
CA PHE A 220 -4.82 -0.97 9.88
C PHE A 220 -4.86 -1.40 8.41
N TYR A 221 -5.31 -2.59 8.11
CA TYR A 221 -5.48 -3.05 6.74
C TYR A 221 -6.75 -2.48 6.09
N HIS A 222 -7.92 -2.64 6.73
CA HIS A 222 -9.20 -2.23 6.14
C HIS A 222 -9.41 -0.71 6.11
N VAL A 223 -8.83 0.03 7.08
CA VAL A 223 -8.96 1.50 7.17
C VAL A 223 -7.76 2.22 6.55
N ASN A 224 -6.88 1.54 5.83
CA ASN A 224 -5.68 2.13 5.27
C ASN A 224 -5.99 3.13 4.15
N PRO A 225 -5.85 4.45 4.38
CA PRO A 225 -6.15 5.45 3.37
C PRO A 225 -5.18 5.41 2.19
N LEU A 226 -3.94 4.95 2.41
CA LEU A 226 -2.92 4.90 1.36
C LEU A 226 -3.26 3.87 0.28
N LEU A 227 -3.92 2.74 0.64
CA LEU A 227 -4.34 1.73 -0.32
C LEU A 227 -5.40 2.28 -1.31
N HIS A 228 -6.27 3.18 -0.84
CA HIS A 228 -7.29 3.79 -1.70
C HIS A 228 -6.74 4.88 -2.62
N LEU A 229 -5.55 5.41 -2.35
CA LEU A 229 -4.87 6.41 -3.18
C LEU A 229 -4.04 5.80 -4.31
N ILE A 230 -3.82 4.48 -4.31
CA ILE A 230 -3.01 3.80 -5.33
C ILE A 230 -3.75 3.83 -6.68
N PRO A 231 -3.07 4.22 -7.78
CA PRO A 231 -3.63 4.11 -9.12
C PRO A 231 -4.00 2.65 -9.44
N MET A 232 -5.18 2.46 -10.03
CA MET A 232 -5.75 1.13 -10.31
C MET A 232 -5.42 0.62 -11.73
N THR A 233 -4.66 1.41 -12.51
CA THR A 233 -4.24 1.08 -13.90
C THR A 233 -2.76 1.27 -14.08
#